data_cb6e2322e46d2734443b544ed8f9aa92
#
_entry.id   cb6e2322e46d2734443b544ed8f9aa92
#
_cell.length_a   1.000
_cell.length_b   1.000
_cell.length_c   1.000
_cell.angle_alpha   90.00
_cell.angle_beta   90.00
_cell.angle_gamma   90.00
#
_symmetry.space_group_name_H-M   'P 1'
#
loop_
_entity.id
_entity.type
_entity.pdbx_description
1 polymer ?
#
loop_
_entity_poly.entity_id
_entity_poly.type
_entity_poly.pdbx_seq_one_letter_code
_entity_poly.pdbx_strand_id
1 'polypeptide(L)'
;MAAIANDWLAPMSGEFKKSYYRKLYETVKNEYETKEVYPAPDDIFNAFAFTPLAKVKVVILGQDPYHEPGQAHGLSFSVKPSVEIPPSLVNIYKELHEDCGCYIPNNGYLKKWADQGVMLLNTVLTVRAHAANSHKNIGWEEFTDAAIRVLNEQDRPRVFILWGRPAQMKKPMLTNPKHLILESPHPSPLSAYRGFFGSRPFSKTNKFLKEHGLEPIDWQIENAN
;
A
#
# COMPACT_ATOMS: atom_id res chain seq x y z
N MET A 1 6.00 -14.95 -12.71
CA MET A 1 5.81 -13.76 -11.86
C MET A 1 5.71 -12.54 -12.75
N ALA A 2 4.73 -11.68 -12.47
CA ALA A 2 4.59 -10.38 -13.14
C ALA A 2 5.89 -9.56 -13.02
N ALA A 3 6.14 -8.70 -13.98
CA ALA A 3 7.30 -7.82 -13.98
C ALA A 3 6.83 -6.36 -13.84
N ILE A 4 7.65 -5.53 -13.22
CA ILE A 4 7.47 -4.08 -13.25
C ILE A 4 7.84 -3.60 -14.66
N ALA A 5 6.89 -2.99 -15.37
CA ALA A 5 7.04 -2.67 -16.79
C ALA A 5 6.94 -1.16 -17.12
N ASN A 6 6.57 -0.31 -16.14
CA ASN A 6 6.42 1.13 -16.33
C ASN A 6 7.67 1.90 -15.86
N ASP A 7 7.53 3.19 -15.57
CA ASP A 7 8.62 4.08 -15.14
C ASP A 7 9.29 3.70 -13.79
N TRP A 8 8.74 2.76 -13.07
CA TRP A 8 9.40 2.13 -11.92
C TRP A 8 10.57 1.22 -12.32
N LEU A 9 10.57 0.68 -13.56
CA LEU A 9 11.58 -0.27 -13.99
C LEU A 9 12.98 0.32 -13.91
N ALA A 10 13.18 1.54 -14.41
CA ALA A 10 14.50 2.16 -14.47
C ALA A 10 15.14 2.32 -13.08
N PRO A 11 14.51 2.97 -12.07
CA PRO A 11 15.11 3.14 -10.76
C PRO A 11 15.19 1.84 -9.94
N MET A 12 14.33 0.84 -10.22
CA MET A 12 14.32 -0.44 -9.51
C MET A 12 15.18 -1.51 -10.18
N SER A 13 15.69 -1.28 -11.39
CA SER A 13 16.42 -2.30 -12.17
C SER A 13 17.66 -2.84 -11.48
N GLY A 14 18.31 -2.03 -10.64
CA GLY A 14 19.45 -2.44 -9.83
C GLY A 14 19.10 -3.49 -8.77
N GLU A 15 17.89 -3.44 -8.22
CA GLU A 15 17.43 -4.37 -7.18
C GLU A 15 17.33 -5.80 -7.72
N PHE A 16 16.84 -5.96 -8.94
CA PHE A 16 16.69 -7.29 -9.58
C PHE A 16 18.02 -8.03 -9.78
N LYS A 17 19.16 -7.32 -9.76
CA LYS A 17 20.50 -7.91 -9.94
C LYS A 17 21.15 -8.30 -8.61
N LYS A 18 20.62 -7.87 -7.48
CA LYS A 18 21.17 -8.13 -6.16
C LYS A 18 20.96 -9.58 -5.72
N SER A 19 21.87 -10.10 -4.90
CA SER A 19 21.82 -11.48 -4.41
C SER A 19 20.58 -11.77 -3.57
N TYR A 20 20.13 -10.80 -2.74
CA TYR A 20 18.91 -10.97 -1.95
C TYR A 20 17.68 -11.16 -2.83
N TYR A 21 17.57 -10.39 -3.94
CA TYR A 21 16.42 -10.50 -4.84
C TYR A 21 16.39 -11.85 -5.57
N ARG A 22 17.54 -12.36 -5.97
CA ARG A 22 17.62 -13.70 -6.56
C ARG A 22 17.12 -14.76 -5.57
N LYS A 23 17.59 -14.71 -4.32
CA LYS A 23 17.15 -15.62 -3.26
C LYS A 23 15.66 -15.46 -2.97
N LEU A 24 15.16 -14.21 -2.90
CA LEU A 24 13.73 -13.92 -2.74
C LEU A 24 12.91 -14.54 -3.88
N TYR A 25 13.34 -14.35 -5.13
CA TYR A 25 12.66 -14.88 -6.31
C TYR A 25 12.54 -16.40 -6.26
N GLU A 26 13.65 -17.10 -5.98
CA GLU A 26 13.68 -18.57 -5.86
C GLU A 26 12.78 -19.06 -4.72
N THR A 27 12.84 -18.38 -3.56
CA THR A 27 12.00 -18.71 -2.41
C THR A 27 10.51 -18.56 -2.75
N VAL A 28 10.12 -17.41 -3.30
CA VAL A 28 8.72 -17.13 -3.65
C VAL A 28 8.23 -18.07 -4.75
N LYS A 29 9.05 -18.37 -5.76
CA LYS A 29 8.73 -19.35 -6.80
C LYS A 29 8.42 -20.72 -6.19
N ASN A 30 9.29 -21.23 -5.31
CA ASN A 30 9.08 -22.50 -4.62
C ASN A 30 7.81 -22.48 -3.75
N GLU A 31 7.51 -21.37 -3.08
CA GLU A 31 6.29 -21.20 -2.29
C GLU A 31 5.03 -21.37 -3.17
N TYR A 32 4.98 -20.73 -4.35
CA TYR A 32 3.86 -20.88 -5.28
C TYR A 32 3.75 -22.31 -5.88
N GLU A 33 4.85 -22.99 -6.04
CA GLU A 33 4.87 -24.39 -6.55
C GLU A 33 4.41 -25.41 -5.51
N THR A 34 4.59 -25.12 -4.23
CA THR A 34 4.40 -26.11 -3.15
C THR A 34 3.32 -25.75 -2.14
N LYS A 35 2.84 -24.51 -2.13
CA LYS A 35 1.89 -23.94 -1.17
C LYS A 35 0.84 -23.09 -1.89
N GLU A 36 -0.26 -22.85 -1.21
CA GLU A 36 -1.21 -21.82 -1.61
C GLU A 36 -0.71 -20.46 -1.10
N VAL A 37 -0.49 -19.52 -2.04
CA VAL A 37 0.12 -18.22 -1.78
C VAL A 37 -0.72 -17.11 -2.40
N TYR A 38 -0.86 -15.99 -1.71
CA TYR A 38 -1.56 -14.80 -2.18
C TYR A 38 -0.65 -13.57 -2.24
N PRO A 39 -0.97 -12.60 -3.13
CA PRO A 39 -1.97 -12.63 -4.20
C PRO A 39 -1.59 -13.63 -5.31
N ALA A 40 -2.40 -13.73 -6.38
CA ALA A 40 -2.00 -14.45 -7.61
C ALA A 40 -0.66 -13.90 -8.14
N PRO A 41 0.18 -14.73 -8.79
CA PRO A 41 1.52 -14.30 -9.24
C PRO A 41 1.53 -13.04 -10.11
N ASP A 42 0.50 -12.83 -10.92
CA ASP A 42 0.38 -11.66 -11.80
C ASP A 42 -0.05 -10.39 -11.06
N ASP A 43 -0.59 -10.53 -9.85
CA ASP A 43 -1.05 -9.40 -9.03
C ASP A 43 0.03 -8.87 -8.06
N ILE A 44 1.17 -9.55 -7.89
CA ILE A 44 2.19 -9.23 -6.87
C ILE A 44 2.63 -7.76 -6.94
N PHE A 45 2.82 -7.22 -8.15
CA PHE A 45 3.32 -5.86 -8.38
C PHE A 45 2.22 -4.85 -8.77
N ASN A 46 0.95 -5.14 -8.48
CA ASN A 46 -0.15 -4.24 -8.86
C ASN A 46 -0.03 -2.83 -8.24
N ALA A 47 0.56 -2.68 -7.04
CA ALA A 47 0.82 -1.36 -6.47
C ALA A 47 1.73 -0.50 -7.36
N PHE A 48 2.71 -1.12 -8.02
CA PHE A 48 3.60 -0.47 -8.99
C PHE A 48 2.91 -0.27 -10.34
N ALA A 49 2.17 -1.28 -10.81
CA ALA A 49 1.53 -1.26 -12.13
C ALA A 49 0.43 -0.19 -12.21
N PHE A 50 -0.42 -0.09 -11.18
CA PHE A 50 -1.54 0.85 -11.15
C PHE A 50 -1.12 2.27 -10.78
N THR A 51 0.03 2.43 -10.10
CA THR A 51 0.52 3.75 -9.71
C THR A 51 1.94 3.97 -10.24
N PRO A 52 2.10 4.39 -11.51
CA PRO A 52 3.40 4.76 -12.08
C PRO A 52 4.13 5.80 -11.21
N LEU A 53 5.45 5.72 -11.12
CA LEU A 53 6.27 6.56 -10.25
C LEU A 53 6.01 8.06 -10.41
N ALA A 54 5.90 8.52 -11.66
CA ALA A 54 5.59 9.92 -11.98
C ALA A 54 4.19 10.38 -11.50
N LYS A 55 3.27 9.44 -11.28
CA LYS A 55 1.91 9.73 -10.80
C LYS A 55 1.77 9.66 -9.28
N VAL A 56 2.71 9.05 -8.55
CA VAL A 56 2.60 8.89 -7.10
C VAL A 56 2.52 10.26 -6.42
N LYS A 57 1.42 10.50 -5.74
CA LYS A 57 1.15 11.68 -4.88
C LYS A 57 1.08 11.31 -3.41
N VAL A 58 0.54 10.12 -3.12
CA VAL A 58 0.32 9.60 -1.77
C VAL A 58 0.84 8.18 -1.69
N VAL A 59 1.43 7.82 -0.58
CA VAL A 59 1.87 6.45 -0.28
C VAL A 59 1.20 6.00 1.00
N ILE A 60 0.45 4.91 0.96
CA ILE A 60 -0.11 4.26 2.14
C ILE A 60 0.59 2.92 2.31
N LEU A 61 1.33 2.77 3.42
CA LEU A 61 2.05 1.53 3.69
C LEU A 61 1.19 0.55 4.47
N GLY A 62 1.00 -0.64 3.89
CA GLY A 62 0.49 -1.83 4.57
C GLY A 62 1.62 -2.74 5.03
N GLN A 63 1.29 -3.83 5.69
CA GLN A 63 2.25 -4.81 6.21
C GLN A 63 2.45 -5.96 5.23
N ASP A 64 1.52 -6.90 5.18
CA ASP A 64 1.48 -8.04 4.27
C ASP A 64 0.08 -8.16 3.64
N PRO A 65 -0.07 -8.94 2.56
CA PRO A 65 -1.37 -9.14 1.93
C PRO A 65 -2.36 -9.85 2.87
N TYR A 66 -3.65 -9.67 2.63
CA TYR A 66 -4.67 -10.53 3.23
C TYR A 66 -4.41 -11.98 2.87
N HIS A 67 -4.60 -12.89 3.83
CA HIS A 67 -4.22 -14.29 3.70
C HIS A 67 -5.40 -15.26 3.51
N GLU A 68 -6.63 -14.72 3.38
CA GLU A 68 -7.79 -15.53 3.06
C GLU A 68 -8.07 -15.56 1.54
N PRO A 69 -8.71 -16.64 1.03
CA PRO A 69 -8.97 -16.81 -0.40
C PRO A 69 -9.70 -15.62 -1.03
N GLY A 70 -9.23 -15.21 -2.20
CA GLY A 70 -9.89 -14.19 -3.01
C GLY A 70 -9.71 -12.74 -2.56
N GLN A 71 -9.11 -12.48 -1.38
CA GLN A 71 -8.96 -11.13 -0.83
C GLN A 71 -7.86 -10.32 -1.53
N ALA A 72 -6.62 -10.78 -1.43
CA ALA A 72 -5.45 -10.03 -1.89
C ALA A 72 -5.38 -9.95 -3.43
N HIS A 73 -5.00 -8.77 -3.91
CA HIS A 73 -4.79 -8.50 -5.33
C HIS A 73 -3.64 -7.50 -5.58
N GLY A 74 -2.68 -7.42 -4.65
CA GLY A 74 -1.45 -6.63 -4.79
C GLY A 74 -1.55 -5.16 -4.38
N LEU A 75 -2.67 -4.71 -3.82
CA LEU A 75 -2.84 -3.40 -3.21
C LEU A 75 -3.09 -3.54 -1.71
N SER A 76 -2.36 -2.77 -0.88
CA SER A 76 -2.55 -2.78 0.56
C SER A 76 -3.97 -2.32 0.94
N PHE A 77 -4.56 -2.93 1.96
CA PHE A 77 -5.91 -2.67 2.49
C PHE A 77 -7.06 -2.97 1.53
N SER A 78 -6.80 -3.19 0.26
CA SER A 78 -7.81 -3.42 -0.78
C SER A 78 -8.16 -4.89 -0.93
N VAL A 79 -9.43 -5.17 -1.21
CA VAL A 79 -9.92 -6.50 -1.61
C VAL A 79 -10.66 -6.43 -2.94
N LYS A 80 -10.87 -7.59 -3.59
CA LYS A 80 -11.65 -7.66 -4.83
C LYS A 80 -13.11 -7.26 -4.59
N PRO A 81 -13.85 -6.75 -5.58
CA PRO A 81 -15.20 -6.19 -5.39
C PRO A 81 -16.21 -7.14 -4.74
N SER A 82 -16.10 -8.44 -4.99
CA SER A 82 -17.03 -9.47 -4.48
C SER A 82 -16.69 -10.00 -3.09
N VAL A 83 -15.64 -9.46 -2.46
CA VAL A 83 -15.15 -9.92 -1.16
C VAL A 83 -15.70 -9.03 -0.06
N GLU A 84 -16.05 -9.63 1.08
CA GLU A 84 -16.43 -8.91 2.28
C GLU A 84 -15.35 -7.90 2.69
N ILE A 85 -15.79 -6.70 3.09
CA ILE A 85 -14.87 -5.62 3.47
C ILE A 85 -14.14 -5.99 4.78
N PRO A 86 -12.81 -6.10 4.79
CA PRO A 86 -12.07 -6.47 5.98
C PRO A 86 -12.23 -5.43 7.12
N PRO A 87 -12.13 -5.84 8.38
CA PRO A 87 -12.36 -4.95 9.53
C PRO A 87 -11.51 -3.69 9.56
N SER A 88 -10.24 -3.76 9.12
CA SER A 88 -9.39 -2.58 9.02
C SER A 88 -9.90 -1.59 7.98
N LEU A 89 -10.38 -2.08 6.83
CA LEU A 89 -10.93 -1.24 5.78
C LEU A 89 -12.29 -0.65 6.17
N VAL A 90 -13.11 -1.38 6.92
CA VAL A 90 -14.33 -0.82 7.53
C VAL A 90 -13.99 0.40 8.38
N ASN A 91 -12.95 0.32 9.20
CA ASN A 91 -12.50 1.45 10.02
C ASN A 91 -11.90 2.60 9.19
N ILE A 92 -11.18 2.29 8.12
CA ILE A 92 -10.71 3.30 7.16
C ILE A 92 -11.89 4.07 6.55
N TYR A 93 -12.95 3.38 6.14
CA TYR A 93 -14.15 4.01 5.60
C TYR A 93 -14.93 4.83 6.64
N LYS A 94 -14.96 4.39 7.90
CA LYS A 94 -15.56 5.21 8.99
C LYS A 94 -14.79 6.50 9.19
N GLU A 95 -13.45 6.45 9.27
CA GLU A 95 -12.63 7.64 9.37
C GLU A 95 -12.78 8.55 8.14
N LEU A 96 -12.84 7.97 6.95
CA LEU A 96 -13.06 8.71 5.72
C LEU A 96 -14.42 9.44 5.72
N HIS A 97 -15.47 8.78 6.21
CA HIS A 97 -16.80 9.39 6.38
C HIS A 97 -16.74 10.60 7.31
N GLU A 98 -16.15 10.46 8.49
CA GLU A 98 -16.02 11.53 9.49
C GLU A 98 -15.09 12.66 9.03
N ASP A 99 -14.05 12.35 8.28
CA ASP A 99 -13.03 13.32 7.83
C ASP A 99 -13.46 14.11 6.60
N CYS A 100 -14.10 13.46 5.63
CA CYS A 100 -14.40 14.02 4.30
C CYS A 100 -15.88 13.98 3.90
N GLY A 101 -16.77 13.41 4.72
CA GLY A 101 -18.21 13.28 4.40
C GLY A 101 -18.53 12.26 3.32
N CYS A 102 -17.59 11.40 2.93
CA CYS A 102 -17.82 10.32 1.98
C CYS A 102 -18.84 9.33 2.53
N TYR A 103 -19.74 8.79 1.69
CA TYR A 103 -20.56 7.68 2.12
C TYR A 103 -19.73 6.40 2.22
N ILE A 104 -20.15 5.45 3.07
CA ILE A 104 -19.49 4.15 3.23
C ILE A 104 -19.90 3.26 2.04
N PRO A 105 -18.93 2.83 1.20
CA PRO A 105 -19.25 2.01 0.03
C PRO A 105 -19.57 0.55 0.42
N ASN A 106 -20.19 -0.18 -0.52
CA ASN A 106 -20.53 -1.59 -0.34
C ASN A 106 -19.44 -2.57 -0.78
N ASN A 107 -18.27 -2.09 -1.15
CA ASN A 107 -17.13 -2.90 -1.59
C ASN A 107 -15.81 -2.34 -1.08
N GLY A 108 -14.75 -3.18 -1.13
CA GLY A 108 -13.40 -2.83 -0.65
C GLY A 108 -12.38 -2.65 -1.76
N TYR A 109 -12.78 -2.33 -2.99
CA TYR A 109 -11.86 -2.25 -4.12
C TYR A 109 -11.28 -0.84 -4.31
N LEU A 110 -10.05 -0.63 -3.87
CA LEU A 110 -9.41 0.69 -3.80
C LEU A 110 -8.65 1.09 -5.08
N LYS A 111 -8.85 0.40 -6.21
CA LYS A 111 -8.14 0.73 -7.46
C LYS A 111 -8.34 2.18 -7.89
N LYS A 112 -9.51 2.77 -7.67
CA LYS A 112 -9.77 4.20 -7.95
C LYS A 112 -8.77 5.12 -7.24
N TRP A 113 -8.35 4.79 -6.02
CA TRP A 113 -7.31 5.56 -5.34
C TRP A 113 -5.97 5.41 -6.04
N ALA A 114 -5.60 4.17 -6.41
CA ALA A 114 -4.35 3.90 -7.12
C ALA A 114 -4.28 4.64 -8.46
N ASP A 115 -5.36 4.64 -9.23
CA ASP A 115 -5.47 5.34 -10.52
C ASP A 115 -5.24 6.87 -10.40
N GLN A 116 -5.52 7.43 -9.22
CA GLN A 116 -5.32 8.85 -8.91
C GLN A 116 -3.93 9.18 -8.35
N GLY A 117 -3.08 8.18 -8.15
CA GLY A 117 -1.71 8.36 -7.63
C GLY A 117 -1.56 8.04 -6.14
N VAL A 118 -2.47 7.27 -5.54
CA VAL A 118 -2.31 6.70 -4.20
C VAL A 118 -1.65 5.34 -4.32
N MET A 119 -0.36 5.25 -4.03
CA MET A 119 0.36 3.98 -4.02
C MET A 119 0.02 3.19 -2.75
N LEU A 120 -0.75 2.12 -2.91
CA LEU A 120 -1.16 1.22 -1.83
C LEU A 120 -0.14 0.06 -1.75
N LEU A 121 0.95 0.27 -1.01
CA LEU A 121 2.09 -0.64 -0.98
C LEU A 121 2.16 -1.42 0.33
N ASN A 122 2.16 -2.75 0.25
CA ASN A 122 2.56 -3.59 1.37
C ASN A 122 4.10 -3.67 1.47
N THR A 123 4.64 -3.78 2.66
CA THR A 123 6.09 -3.98 2.86
C THR A 123 6.54 -5.40 2.54
N VAL A 124 5.62 -6.37 2.63
CA VAL A 124 5.77 -7.77 2.20
C VAL A 124 4.73 -8.03 1.13
N LEU A 125 5.12 -8.53 -0.05
CA LEU A 125 4.22 -8.57 -1.20
C LEU A 125 3.50 -9.92 -1.40
N THR A 126 3.87 -10.95 -0.65
CA THR A 126 3.23 -12.28 -0.72
C THR A 126 2.99 -12.85 0.67
N VAL A 127 2.06 -13.79 0.78
CA VAL A 127 1.71 -14.47 2.03
C VAL A 127 1.18 -15.86 1.74
N ARG A 128 1.45 -16.85 2.61
CA ARG A 128 0.77 -18.16 2.53
C ARG A 128 -0.68 -18.03 2.96
N ALA A 129 -1.54 -18.82 2.36
CA ALA A 129 -2.93 -18.98 2.79
C ALA A 129 -3.01 -19.26 4.29
N HIS A 130 -3.92 -18.57 4.97
CA HIS A 130 -4.23 -18.68 6.41
C HIS A 130 -3.04 -18.42 7.36
N ALA A 131 -1.94 -17.84 6.88
CA ALA A 131 -0.71 -17.66 7.67
C ALA A 131 -0.13 -16.25 7.56
N ALA A 132 -0.73 -15.30 8.27
CA ALA A 132 -0.24 -13.92 8.35
C ALA A 132 1.25 -13.88 8.70
N ASN A 133 1.98 -12.94 8.10
CA ASN A 133 3.44 -12.77 8.27
C ASN A 133 4.32 -13.95 7.82
N SER A 134 3.78 -14.94 7.14
CA SER A 134 4.54 -16.14 6.73
C SER A 134 5.71 -15.86 5.79
N HIS A 135 5.67 -14.76 5.04
CA HIS A 135 6.76 -14.33 4.14
C HIS A 135 7.54 -13.12 4.66
N LYS A 136 7.44 -12.83 5.96
CA LYS A 136 8.26 -11.81 6.61
C LYS A 136 9.73 -12.25 6.60
N ASN A 137 10.65 -11.28 6.40
CA ASN A 137 12.11 -11.47 6.42
C ASN A 137 12.66 -12.42 5.32
N ILE A 138 11.92 -12.67 4.24
CA ILE A 138 12.46 -13.44 3.10
C ILE A 138 13.11 -12.56 2.03
N GLY A 139 13.04 -11.21 2.18
CA GLY A 139 13.66 -10.23 1.27
C GLY A 139 12.69 -9.20 0.69
N TRP A 140 11.37 -9.36 0.89
CA TRP A 140 10.39 -8.37 0.40
C TRP A 140 10.60 -6.99 1.00
N GLU A 141 10.92 -6.93 2.31
CA GLU A 141 11.13 -5.66 3.00
C GLU A 141 12.31 -4.89 2.41
N GLU A 142 13.39 -5.57 2.02
CA GLU A 142 14.54 -4.93 1.37
C GLU A 142 14.16 -4.37 0.00
N PHE A 143 13.36 -5.10 -0.77
CA PHE A 143 12.86 -4.66 -2.07
C PHE A 143 11.92 -3.44 -1.96
N THR A 144 10.95 -3.49 -1.05
CA THR A 144 9.99 -2.39 -0.86
C THR A 144 10.65 -1.17 -0.21
N ASP A 145 11.67 -1.36 0.64
CA ASP A 145 12.50 -0.28 1.17
C ASP A 145 13.26 0.45 0.06
N ALA A 146 13.73 -0.27 -0.97
CA ALA A 146 14.33 0.35 -2.14
C ALA A 146 13.31 1.25 -2.89
N ALA A 147 12.07 0.80 -3.05
CA ALA A 147 11.01 1.62 -3.65
C ALA A 147 10.69 2.87 -2.81
N ILE A 148 10.66 2.75 -1.48
CA ILE A 148 10.46 3.88 -0.56
C ILE A 148 11.61 4.89 -0.70
N ARG A 149 12.86 4.44 -0.83
CA ARG A 149 14.01 5.32 -1.08
C ARG A 149 13.88 6.06 -2.41
N VAL A 150 13.51 5.36 -3.48
CA VAL A 150 13.25 5.99 -4.78
C VAL A 150 12.21 7.10 -4.65
N LEU A 151 11.11 6.87 -3.92
CA LEU A 151 10.08 7.88 -3.67
C LEU A 151 10.61 9.06 -2.85
N ASN A 152 11.40 8.79 -1.82
CA ASN A 152 11.98 9.82 -0.95
C ASN A 152 12.96 10.75 -1.69
N GLU A 153 13.68 10.22 -2.67
CA GLU A 153 14.68 10.96 -3.45
C GLU A 153 14.07 11.87 -4.52
N GLN A 154 12.78 11.70 -4.83
CA GLN A 154 12.12 12.54 -5.85
C GLN A 154 11.87 13.96 -5.35
N ASP A 155 12.03 14.93 -6.24
CA ASP A 155 11.78 16.35 -5.95
C ASP A 155 10.30 16.70 -5.73
N ARG A 156 9.39 15.94 -6.32
CA ARG A 156 7.96 16.19 -6.22
C ARG A 156 7.45 15.94 -4.80
N PRO A 157 6.74 16.89 -4.17
CA PRO A 157 6.12 16.70 -2.86
C PRO A 157 5.16 15.51 -2.85
N ARG A 158 5.21 14.71 -1.79
CA ARG A 158 4.34 13.54 -1.57
C ARG A 158 3.85 13.47 -0.13
N VAL A 159 2.78 12.73 0.06
CA VAL A 159 2.28 12.40 1.39
C VAL A 159 2.55 10.93 1.69
N PHE A 160 3.16 10.64 2.82
CA PHE A 160 3.32 9.29 3.35
C PHE A 160 2.37 9.09 4.53
N ILE A 161 1.47 8.14 4.44
CA ILE A 161 0.54 7.77 5.50
C ILE A 161 1.03 6.48 6.14
N LEU A 162 1.43 6.57 7.40
CA LEU A 162 2.06 5.49 8.15
C LEU A 162 1.13 5.04 9.29
N TRP A 163 0.34 4.02 9.04
CA TRP A 163 -0.60 3.45 10.00
C TRP A 163 0.02 2.29 10.78
N GLY A 164 0.20 2.52 12.09
CA GLY A 164 0.75 1.53 13.01
C GLY A 164 2.28 1.43 13.00
N ARG A 165 2.80 0.77 14.01
CA ARG A 165 4.25 0.70 14.28
C ARG A 165 5.08 0.15 13.11
N PRO A 166 4.69 -0.93 12.39
CA PRO A 166 5.49 -1.44 11.28
C PRO A 166 5.70 -0.41 10.16
N ALA A 167 4.65 0.34 9.79
CA ALA A 167 4.76 1.42 8.81
C ALA A 167 5.59 2.60 9.36
N GLN A 168 5.40 3.00 10.61
CA GLN A 168 6.13 4.09 11.27
C GLN A 168 7.62 3.81 11.40
N MET A 169 8.04 2.54 11.47
CA MET A 169 9.46 2.16 11.43
C MET A 169 10.16 2.54 10.13
N LYS A 170 9.42 2.85 9.07
CA LYS A 170 9.98 3.34 7.79
C LYS A 170 10.23 4.85 7.80
N LYS A 171 9.71 5.60 8.76
CA LYS A 171 9.87 7.06 8.88
C LYS A 171 11.34 7.53 8.83
N PRO A 172 12.33 6.86 9.45
CA PRO A 172 13.73 7.28 9.36
C PRO A 172 14.28 7.31 7.93
N MET A 173 13.66 6.60 6.99
CA MET A 173 14.04 6.61 5.56
C MET A 173 13.49 7.83 4.81
N LEU A 174 12.48 8.50 5.36
CA LEU A 174 11.76 9.63 4.74
C LEU A 174 12.40 10.94 5.19
N THR A 175 13.56 11.24 4.63
CA THR A 175 14.40 12.38 5.03
C THR A 175 14.19 13.64 4.20
N ASN A 176 13.46 13.55 3.07
CA ASN A 176 13.24 14.68 2.20
C ASN A 176 12.17 15.62 2.81
N PRO A 177 12.53 16.87 3.15
CA PRO A 177 11.65 17.81 3.84
C PRO A 177 10.45 18.30 2.98
N LYS A 178 10.44 17.98 1.68
CA LYS A 178 9.31 18.30 0.80
C LYS A 178 8.11 17.39 1.03
N HIS A 179 8.29 16.25 1.71
CA HIS A 179 7.22 15.29 1.94
C HIS A 179 6.48 15.56 3.25
N LEU A 180 5.18 15.32 3.24
CA LEU A 180 4.35 15.27 4.45
C LEU A 180 4.29 13.83 4.96
N ILE A 181 4.55 13.64 6.26
CA ILE A 181 4.42 12.35 6.91
C ILE A 181 3.26 12.43 7.90
N LEU A 182 2.23 11.60 7.69
CA LEU A 182 1.07 11.47 8.57
C LEU A 182 1.15 10.12 9.29
N GLU A 183 1.11 10.16 10.61
CA GLU A 183 1.22 8.97 11.47
C GLU A 183 -0.02 8.83 12.34
N SER A 184 -0.49 7.60 12.52
CA SER A 184 -1.50 7.25 13.50
C SER A 184 -1.37 5.77 13.90
N PRO A 185 -2.07 5.31 14.94
CA PRO A 185 -2.27 3.89 15.18
C PRO A 185 -2.87 3.19 13.95
N HIS A 186 -2.73 1.87 13.89
CA HIS A 186 -3.27 1.07 12.77
C HIS A 186 -4.81 1.06 12.80
N PRO A 187 -5.50 1.04 11.64
CA PRO A 187 -6.97 1.01 11.55
C PRO A 187 -7.62 -0.30 12.03
N SER A 188 -6.85 -1.31 12.43
CA SER A 188 -7.43 -2.55 12.93
C SER A 188 -8.31 -2.30 14.16
N PRO A 189 -9.36 -3.14 14.40
CA PRO A 189 -10.21 -3.03 15.59
C PRO A 189 -9.44 -3.02 16.90
N LEU A 190 -8.25 -3.64 16.94
CA LEU A 190 -7.39 -3.70 18.14
C LEU A 190 -6.74 -2.37 18.51
N SER A 191 -6.67 -1.41 17.59
CA SER A 191 -5.91 -0.16 17.78
C SER A 191 -6.60 1.11 17.29
N ALA A 192 -7.65 1.02 16.49
CA ALA A 192 -8.28 2.17 15.85
C ALA A 192 -8.77 3.24 16.86
N TYR A 193 -9.29 2.81 18.01
CA TYR A 193 -9.73 3.72 19.07
C TYR A 193 -8.60 4.39 19.86
N ARG A 194 -7.35 4.03 19.59
CA ARG A 194 -6.17 4.60 20.26
C ARG A 194 -5.61 5.83 19.54
N GLY A 195 -6.36 6.38 18.55
CA GLY A 195 -5.97 7.59 17.84
C GLY A 195 -5.90 7.45 16.31
N PHE A 196 -6.36 6.34 15.71
CA PHE A 196 -6.63 6.29 14.28
C PHE A 196 -7.88 7.10 13.96
N PHE A 197 -8.99 6.85 14.65
CA PHE A 197 -10.19 7.68 14.53
C PHE A 197 -9.92 9.11 15.01
N GLY A 198 -10.29 10.08 14.17
CA GLY A 198 -10.01 11.50 14.37
C GLY A 198 -8.63 11.96 13.93
N SER A 199 -7.79 11.08 13.36
CA SER A 199 -6.47 11.46 12.83
C SER A 199 -6.56 12.31 11.55
N ARG A 200 -7.68 12.23 10.82
CA ARG A 200 -8.00 13.01 9.62
C ARG A 200 -6.92 12.96 8.54
N PRO A 201 -6.48 11.78 8.10
CA PRO A 201 -5.40 11.69 7.14
C PRO A 201 -5.82 12.13 5.73
N PHE A 202 -7.08 11.98 5.37
CA PHE A 202 -7.59 12.21 4.01
C PHE A 202 -7.70 13.71 3.71
N SER A 203 -8.33 14.48 4.60
CA SER A 203 -8.45 15.94 4.46
C SER A 203 -7.08 16.62 4.57
N LYS A 204 -6.21 16.18 5.50
CA LYS A 204 -4.83 16.68 5.62
C LYS A 204 -4.02 16.42 4.36
N THR A 205 -4.16 15.24 3.76
CA THR A 205 -3.54 14.89 2.47
C THR A 205 -3.99 15.85 1.39
N ASN A 206 -5.29 16.03 1.21
CA ASN A 206 -5.83 16.89 0.17
C ASN A 206 -5.47 18.37 0.37
N LYS A 207 -5.41 18.84 1.63
CA LYS A 207 -4.92 20.18 1.94
C LYS A 207 -3.48 20.35 1.47
N PHE A 208 -2.59 19.42 1.85
CA PHE A 208 -1.18 19.45 1.44
C PHE A 208 -1.02 19.41 -0.09
N LEU A 209 -1.75 18.54 -0.79
CA LEU A 209 -1.68 18.44 -2.25
C LEU A 209 -2.07 19.78 -2.91
N LYS A 210 -3.16 20.41 -2.46
CA LYS A 210 -3.62 21.73 -2.98
C LYS A 210 -2.58 22.84 -2.73
N GLU A 211 -1.99 22.88 -1.53
CA GLU A 211 -0.96 23.86 -1.17
C GLU A 211 0.30 23.76 -2.04
N HIS A 212 0.54 22.56 -2.63
CA HIS A 212 1.66 22.31 -3.54
C HIS A 212 1.27 22.26 -5.02
N GLY A 213 0.07 22.74 -5.37
CA GLY A 213 -0.39 22.78 -6.77
C GLY A 213 -0.65 21.40 -7.39
N LEU A 214 -0.90 20.40 -6.55
CA LEU A 214 -1.22 19.04 -6.98
C LEU A 214 -2.74 18.80 -6.88
N GLU A 215 -3.26 18.05 -7.84
CA GLU A 215 -4.66 17.64 -7.84
C GLU A 215 -4.97 16.80 -6.59
N PRO A 216 -6.00 17.16 -5.79
CA PRO A 216 -6.43 16.40 -4.63
C PRO A 216 -6.95 15.02 -5.03
N ILE A 217 -7.04 14.12 -4.08
CA ILE A 217 -7.61 12.79 -4.27
C ILE A 217 -9.12 12.86 -4.05
N ASP A 218 -9.89 12.33 -4.98
CA ASP A 218 -11.28 11.96 -4.75
C ASP A 218 -11.29 10.61 -4.01
N TRP A 219 -11.52 10.70 -2.69
CA TRP A 219 -11.46 9.53 -1.81
C TRP A 219 -12.73 8.66 -1.88
N GLN A 220 -13.82 9.15 -2.48
CA GLN A 220 -15.05 8.37 -2.57
C GLN A 220 -14.85 7.12 -3.44
N ILE A 221 -15.15 5.95 -2.91
CA ILE A 221 -15.31 4.71 -3.67
C ILE A 221 -16.79 4.54 -3.97
N GLU A 222 -17.13 4.30 -5.22
CA GLU A 222 -18.50 4.07 -5.65
C GLU A 222 -18.99 2.67 -5.23
N ASN A 223 -20.29 2.53 -5.05
CA ASN A 223 -20.89 1.23 -4.82
C ASN A 223 -20.71 0.35 -6.07
N ALA A 224 -20.35 -0.91 -5.83
CA ALA A 224 -20.41 -1.93 -6.87
C ALA A 224 -21.89 -2.35 -7.11
N ASN A 225 -22.22 -2.59 -8.38
CA ASN A 225 -23.54 -3.09 -8.81
C ASN A 225 -23.74 -4.56 -8.45
#